data_9d632ceecddd2474dd4d638b8a425048
#
_entry.id   9d632ceecddd2474dd4d638b8a425048
#
_cell.length_a   1.000
_cell.length_b   1.000
_cell.length_c   1.000
_cell.angle_alpha   90.00
_cell.angle_beta   90.00
_cell.angle_gamma   90.00
#
_symmetry.space_group_name_H-M   'P 1'
#
loop_
_entity.id
_entity.type
_entity.pdbx_description
1 polymer ?
#
loop_
_entity_poly.entity_id
_entity_poly.type
_entity_poly.pdbx_seq_one_letter_code
_entity_poly.pdbx_strand_id
1 'polypeptide(L)'
;NSLSSKDKIYGLSLIWKEVSYNFAFFNQIPDLNWDSCYQDFIPRVLESENDWDYYLELQKFMSLLQDGHTRVFTPVHLRNKYYGTSIKQLNTKLIEGKVIITRVLDDSLRIRGMKPGMEIVAINEMNPFIYAEQYVAPYVYASTPHDRQLQIFSQNLLSGRVAEPVRIEVKDFDGKVERYSIYREPWIMEEEMLTGKPLEFRVVAKNTGY
;
A
#
# COMPACT_ATOMS: atom_id res chain seq x y z
N ASN A 1 16.80 18.37 -2.04
CA ASN A 1 16.60 19.02 -0.75
C ASN A 1 15.47 18.28 -0.04
N SER A 2 15.70 17.89 1.22
CA SER A 2 14.65 17.31 2.07
C SER A 2 13.69 18.42 2.52
N LEU A 3 12.42 18.07 2.76
CA LEU A 3 11.41 18.97 3.29
C LEU A 3 11.82 19.51 4.66
N SER A 4 11.65 20.81 4.87
CA SER A 4 11.90 21.42 6.19
C SER A 4 10.81 21.04 7.19
N SER A 5 11.10 21.15 8.49
CA SER A 5 10.09 20.93 9.55
C SER A 5 8.84 21.81 9.35
N LYS A 6 9.03 23.02 8.85
CA LYS A 6 7.91 23.93 8.52
C LYS A 6 7.06 23.37 7.38
N ASP A 7 7.68 22.85 6.32
CA ASP A 7 6.96 22.29 5.17
C ASP A 7 6.20 21.01 5.56
N LYS A 8 6.80 20.16 6.41
CA LYS A 8 6.17 18.94 6.92
C LYS A 8 4.91 19.24 7.73
N ILE A 9 4.99 20.20 8.68
CA ILE A 9 3.83 20.62 9.47
C ILE A 9 2.79 21.27 8.57
N TYR A 10 3.20 22.13 7.65
CA TYR A 10 2.28 22.81 6.75
C TYR A 10 1.51 21.84 5.87
N GLY A 11 2.19 20.84 5.31
CA GLY A 11 1.54 19.78 4.50
C GLY A 11 0.55 18.94 5.30
N LEU A 12 0.91 18.51 6.52
CA LEU A 12 -0.02 17.79 7.41
C LEU A 12 -1.24 18.66 7.75
N SER A 13 -1.01 19.97 8.04
CA SER A 13 -2.09 20.92 8.38
C SER A 13 -3.04 21.16 7.21
N LEU A 14 -2.50 21.21 5.97
CA LEU A 14 -3.33 21.32 4.76
C LEU A 14 -4.25 20.11 4.61
N ILE A 15 -3.70 18.91 4.77
CA ILE A 15 -4.48 17.66 4.68
C ILE A 15 -5.56 17.65 5.76
N TRP A 16 -5.20 17.91 7.01
CA TRP A 16 -6.15 17.97 8.13
C TRP A 16 -7.30 18.93 7.84
N LYS A 17 -6.98 20.13 7.38
CA LYS A 17 -7.95 21.17 7.04
C LYS A 17 -8.85 20.75 5.89
N GLU A 18 -8.28 20.30 4.78
CA GLU A 18 -9.05 19.87 3.59
C GLU A 18 -10.01 18.74 3.92
N VAL A 19 -9.56 17.75 4.68
CA VAL A 19 -10.41 16.64 5.15
C VAL A 19 -11.51 17.15 6.07
N SER A 20 -11.18 18.04 7.03
CA SER A 20 -12.16 18.59 7.97
C SER A 20 -13.35 19.28 7.29
N TYR A 21 -13.11 19.93 6.13
CA TYR A 21 -14.15 20.65 5.40
C TYR A 21 -14.84 19.82 4.29
N ASN A 22 -14.11 18.88 3.70
CA ASN A 22 -14.56 18.24 2.46
C ASN A 22 -14.88 16.75 2.59
N PHE A 23 -14.45 16.08 3.67
CA PHE A 23 -14.72 14.65 3.85
C PHE A 23 -16.17 14.43 4.33
N ALA A 24 -16.97 13.81 3.49
CA ALA A 24 -18.41 13.67 3.73
C ALA A 24 -18.80 12.48 4.64
N PHE A 25 -17.86 11.59 4.98
CA PHE A 25 -18.18 10.28 5.57
C PHE A 25 -17.74 10.13 7.04
N PHE A 26 -17.52 11.22 7.77
CA PHE A 26 -17.21 11.13 9.20
C PHE A 26 -18.24 10.36 10.02
N ASN A 27 -19.51 10.35 9.59
CA ASN A 27 -20.56 9.57 10.22
C ASN A 27 -20.36 8.06 10.12
N GLN A 28 -19.51 7.56 9.22
CA GLN A 28 -19.17 6.14 9.09
C GLN A 28 -18.00 5.72 10.02
N ILE A 29 -17.30 6.69 10.60
CA ILE A 29 -16.17 6.49 11.52
C ILE A 29 -16.36 7.32 12.79
N PRO A 30 -17.46 7.14 13.53
CA PRO A 30 -17.88 8.03 14.63
C PRO A 30 -16.89 8.07 15.79
N ASP A 31 -16.07 7.04 15.96
CA ASP A 31 -15.06 6.95 17.03
C ASP A 31 -13.76 7.68 16.67
N LEU A 32 -13.60 8.17 15.43
CA LEU A 32 -12.41 8.89 15.01
C LEU A 32 -12.44 10.34 15.48
N ASN A 33 -11.57 10.71 16.41
CA ASN A 33 -11.30 12.10 16.73
C ASN A 33 -10.22 12.65 15.79
N TRP A 34 -10.66 13.30 14.69
CA TRP A 34 -9.77 13.77 13.64
C TRP A 34 -8.76 14.83 14.11
N ASP A 35 -9.17 15.71 15.03
CA ASP A 35 -8.29 16.73 15.61
C ASP A 35 -7.22 16.11 16.51
N SER A 36 -7.59 15.11 17.31
CA SER A 36 -6.62 14.36 18.12
C SER A 36 -5.62 13.63 17.23
N CYS A 37 -6.09 12.96 16.16
CA CYS A 37 -5.21 12.30 15.21
C CYS A 37 -4.23 13.27 14.57
N TYR A 38 -4.66 14.48 14.20
CA TYR A 38 -3.77 15.50 13.68
C TYR A 38 -2.65 15.86 14.67
N GLN A 39 -3.00 16.07 15.95
CA GLN A 39 -2.02 16.38 16.99
C GLN A 39 -1.02 15.25 17.21
N ASP A 40 -1.48 13.99 17.19
CA ASP A 40 -0.63 12.81 17.36
C ASP A 40 0.33 12.61 16.17
N PHE A 41 -0.02 13.09 14.97
CA PHE A 41 0.82 12.98 13.79
C PHE A 41 1.84 14.11 13.64
N ILE A 42 1.72 15.23 14.36
CA ILE A 42 2.72 16.31 14.34
C ILE A 42 4.13 15.79 14.67
N PRO A 43 4.38 15.16 15.83
CA PRO A 43 5.71 14.64 16.15
C PRO A 43 6.17 13.61 15.12
N ARG A 44 5.29 12.73 14.64
CA ARG A 44 5.62 11.66 13.69
C ARG A 44 6.13 12.20 12.35
N VAL A 45 5.49 13.23 11.81
CA VAL A 45 5.97 13.87 10.57
C VAL A 45 7.28 14.63 10.78
N LEU A 46 7.50 15.18 11.97
CA LEU A 46 8.75 15.87 12.31
C LEU A 46 9.93 14.90 12.45
N GLU A 47 9.69 13.74 13.03
CA GLU A 47 10.69 12.68 13.24
C GLU A 47 11.04 11.92 11.94
N SER A 48 10.29 12.10 10.85
CA SER A 48 10.59 11.44 9.58
C SER A 48 12.00 11.81 9.08
N GLU A 49 12.83 10.82 8.79
CA GLU A 49 14.24 11.01 8.44
C GLU A 49 14.45 11.61 7.04
N ASN A 50 13.52 11.35 6.15
CA ASN A 50 13.55 11.79 4.75
C ASN A 50 12.14 11.99 4.20
N ASP A 51 12.04 12.49 2.96
CA ASP A 51 10.75 12.79 2.34
C ASP A 51 9.90 11.54 2.10
N TRP A 52 10.51 10.38 1.84
CA TRP A 52 9.76 9.12 1.72
C TRP A 52 9.07 8.75 3.04
N ASP A 53 9.79 8.81 4.15
CA ASP A 53 9.22 8.50 5.47
C ASP A 53 8.13 9.49 5.87
N TYR A 54 8.29 10.78 5.52
CA TYR A 54 7.24 11.78 5.68
C TYR A 54 5.95 11.40 4.93
N TYR A 55 6.06 11.01 3.65
CA TYR A 55 4.88 10.57 2.89
C TYR A 55 4.28 9.28 3.43
N LEU A 56 5.06 8.38 4.02
CA LEU A 56 4.53 7.20 4.70
C LEU A 56 3.69 7.59 5.93
N GLU A 57 4.12 8.57 6.71
CA GLU A 57 3.31 9.07 7.84
C GLU A 57 2.02 9.75 7.36
N LEU A 58 2.07 10.53 6.29
CA LEU A 58 0.86 11.09 5.69
C LEU A 58 -0.10 10.00 5.18
N GLN A 59 0.41 8.92 4.60
CA GLN A 59 -0.40 7.79 4.18
C GLN A 59 -1.08 7.10 5.36
N LYS A 60 -0.37 6.89 6.47
CA LYS A 60 -0.96 6.35 7.70
C LYS A 60 -2.05 7.27 8.26
N PHE A 61 -1.80 8.59 8.27
CA PHE A 61 -2.79 9.57 8.71
C PHE A 61 -4.08 9.47 7.89
N MET A 62 -3.95 9.42 6.57
CA MET A 62 -5.11 9.34 5.68
C MET A 62 -5.83 7.99 5.73
N SER A 63 -5.12 6.89 6.02
CA SER A 63 -5.75 5.56 6.13
C SER A 63 -6.74 5.46 7.31
N LEU A 64 -6.62 6.35 8.31
CA LEU A 64 -7.56 6.43 9.44
C LEU A 64 -9.00 6.78 8.99
N LEU A 65 -9.15 7.44 7.84
CA LEU A 65 -10.46 7.77 7.27
C LEU A 65 -11.24 6.55 6.74
N GLN A 66 -10.57 5.41 6.60
CA GLN A 66 -11.16 4.17 6.08
C GLN A 66 -11.91 4.38 4.75
N ASP A 67 -11.36 5.22 3.87
CA ASP A 67 -11.95 5.52 2.58
C ASP A 67 -11.00 5.22 1.42
N GLY A 68 -11.45 4.41 0.46
CA GLY A 68 -10.67 3.97 -0.68
C GLY A 68 -10.32 5.07 -1.70
N HIS A 69 -10.99 6.22 -1.64
CA HIS A 69 -10.85 7.31 -2.61
C HIS A 69 -10.08 8.51 -2.04
N THR A 70 -10.08 8.70 -0.72
CA THR A 70 -9.41 9.81 -0.05
C THR A 70 -8.00 9.39 0.38
N ARG A 71 -7.00 9.75 -0.42
CA ARG A 71 -5.62 9.25 -0.22
C ARG A 71 -4.55 10.29 -0.56
N VAL A 72 -3.37 10.10 0.01
CA VAL A 72 -2.15 10.84 -0.36
C VAL A 72 -1.35 10.04 -1.37
N PHE A 73 -0.95 10.69 -2.46
CA PHE A 73 -0.04 10.12 -3.44
C PHE A 73 1.40 10.56 -3.15
N THR A 74 2.27 9.59 -2.96
CA THR A 74 3.71 9.86 -2.89
C THR A 74 4.21 10.32 -4.26
N PRO A 75 5.06 11.37 -4.33
CA PRO A 75 5.68 11.79 -5.58
C PRO A 75 6.36 10.63 -6.33
N VAL A 76 6.19 10.60 -7.66
CA VAL A 76 6.63 9.49 -8.51
C VAL A 76 8.12 9.18 -8.33
N HIS A 77 8.98 10.20 -8.26
CA HIS A 77 10.41 10.00 -8.09
C HIS A 77 10.77 9.31 -6.75
N LEU A 78 10.05 9.61 -5.67
CA LEU A 78 10.23 8.92 -4.37
C LEU A 78 9.72 7.49 -4.45
N ARG A 79 8.54 7.30 -5.03
CA ARG A 79 7.95 5.98 -5.19
C ARG A 79 8.85 5.06 -6.03
N ASN A 80 9.32 5.53 -7.19
CA ASN A 80 10.21 4.78 -8.06
C ASN A 80 11.54 4.42 -7.39
N LYS A 81 12.01 5.28 -6.49
CA LYS A 81 13.27 5.06 -5.75
C LYS A 81 13.13 4.08 -4.59
N TYR A 82 12.04 4.13 -3.86
CA TYR A 82 11.94 3.45 -2.55
C TYR A 82 10.93 2.30 -2.51
N TYR A 83 9.87 2.34 -3.34
CA TYR A 83 8.80 1.35 -3.29
C TYR A 83 9.01 0.24 -4.29
N GLY A 84 8.88 -0.98 -3.81
CA GLY A 84 8.95 -2.19 -4.62
C GLY A 84 7.81 -3.15 -4.35
N THR A 85 7.58 -4.03 -5.31
CA THR A 85 6.52 -5.04 -5.27
C THR A 85 7.03 -6.40 -5.71
N SER A 86 6.37 -7.45 -5.26
CA SER A 86 6.63 -8.84 -5.69
C SER A 86 5.61 -9.34 -6.73
N ILE A 87 4.71 -8.49 -7.20
CA ILE A 87 3.57 -8.91 -8.05
C ILE A 87 4.01 -9.59 -9.35
N LYS A 88 5.20 -9.28 -9.85
CA LYS A 88 5.81 -9.93 -11.02
C LYS A 88 6.48 -11.27 -10.70
N GLN A 89 6.62 -11.63 -9.44
CA GLN A 89 7.28 -12.85 -8.99
C GLN A 89 6.26 -13.87 -8.50
N LEU A 90 5.38 -13.46 -7.60
CA LEU A 90 4.29 -14.28 -7.08
C LEU A 90 3.08 -13.43 -6.65
N ASN A 91 1.91 -14.05 -6.68
CA ASN A 91 0.68 -13.45 -6.16
C ASN A 91 0.12 -14.29 -5.03
N THR A 92 -0.51 -13.64 -4.08
CA THR A 92 -1.14 -14.27 -2.92
C THR A 92 -2.61 -13.91 -2.82
N LYS A 93 -3.37 -14.69 -2.04
CA LYS A 93 -4.72 -14.35 -1.58
C LYS A 93 -4.95 -14.94 -0.19
N LEU A 94 -5.85 -14.31 0.55
CA LEU A 94 -6.40 -14.94 1.75
C LEU A 94 -7.55 -15.87 1.32
N ILE A 95 -7.41 -17.16 1.61
CA ILE A 95 -8.38 -18.21 1.28
C ILE A 95 -8.56 -19.06 2.54
N GLU A 96 -9.79 -19.16 3.05
CA GLU A 96 -10.13 -19.97 4.23
C GLU A 96 -9.20 -19.72 5.44
N GLY A 97 -8.88 -18.44 5.70
CA GLY A 97 -8.02 -18.05 6.82
C GLY A 97 -6.54 -18.36 6.62
N LYS A 98 -6.09 -18.67 5.40
CA LYS A 98 -4.70 -18.96 5.04
C LYS A 98 -4.20 -18.03 3.94
N VAL A 99 -2.94 -17.63 4.01
CA VAL A 99 -2.30 -16.88 2.93
C VAL A 99 -1.78 -17.86 1.87
N ILE A 100 -2.50 -17.97 0.79
CA ILE A 100 -2.22 -18.93 -0.29
C ILE A 100 -1.55 -18.24 -1.47
N ILE A 101 -0.48 -18.86 -1.97
CA ILE A 101 0.17 -18.49 -3.24
C ILE A 101 -0.77 -18.88 -4.38
N THR A 102 -1.24 -17.90 -5.16
CA THR A 102 -2.17 -18.15 -6.27
C THR A 102 -1.49 -18.18 -7.62
N ARG A 103 -0.34 -17.53 -7.75
CA ARG A 103 0.48 -17.56 -8.98
C ARG A 103 1.95 -17.47 -8.60
N VAL A 104 2.79 -18.22 -9.33
CA VAL A 104 4.26 -18.11 -9.28
C VAL A 104 4.70 -17.73 -10.69
N LEU A 105 5.24 -16.54 -10.87
CA LEU A 105 5.61 -15.98 -12.17
C LEU A 105 7.12 -16.06 -12.41
N ASP A 106 7.90 -16.03 -11.34
CA ASP A 106 9.36 -16.12 -11.37
C ASP A 106 9.82 -17.56 -11.58
N ASP A 107 10.66 -17.78 -12.60
CA ASP A 107 11.18 -19.10 -12.95
C ASP A 107 12.09 -19.68 -11.87
N SER A 108 12.86 -18.86 -11.18
CA SER A 108 13.76 -19.33 -10.12
C SER A 108 12.98 -19.89 -8.92
N LEU A 109 11.85 -19.28 -8.58
CA LEU A 109 10.96 -19.80 -7.55
C LEU A 109 10.30 -21.11 -7.96
N ARG A 110 9.88 -21.22 -9.25
CA ARG A 110 9.32 -22.46 -9.81
C ARG A 110 10.32 -23.60 -9.80
N ILE A 111 11.55 -23.36 -10.24
CA ILE A 111 12.65 -24.34 -10.24
C ILE A 111 12.94 -24.85 -8.83
N ARG A 112 12.86 -23.97 -7.82
CA ARG A 112 13.02 -24.33 -6.41
C ARG A 112 11.79 -25.04 -5.81
N GLY A 113 10.78 -25.30 -6.60
CA GLY A 113 9.61 -26.11 -6.20
C GLY A 113 8.41 -25.33 -5.70
N MET A 114 8.43 -23.99 -5.72
CA MET A 114 7.27 -23.18 -5.34
C MET A 114 6.12 -23.35 -6.35
N LYS A 115 4.92 -23.59 -5.85
CA LYS A 115 3.73 -23.84 -6.69
C LYS A 115 2.51 -23.08 -6.17
N PRO A 116 1.57 -22.71 -7.05
CA PRO A 116 0.24 -22.27 -6.62
C PRO A 116 -0.42 -23.32 -5.71
N GLY A 117 -1.16 -22.85 -4.70
CA GLY A 117 -1.81 -23.67 -3.69
C GLY A 117 -0.99 -23.83 -2.39
N MET A 118 0.30 -23.55 -2.40
CA MET A 118 1.13 -23.56 -1.19
C MET A 118 0.75 -22.40 -0.26
N GLU A 119 0.95 -22.61 1.05
CA GLU A 119 0.61 -21.67 2.12
C GLU A 119 1.85 -20.88 2.58
N ILE A 120 1.77 -19.55 2.68
CA ILE A 120 2.76 -18.74 3.39
C ILE A 120 2.44 -18.82 4.89
N VAL A 121 3.34 -19.40 5.66
CA VAL A 121 3.16 -19.61 7.12
C VAL A 121 3.94 -18.61 7.97
N ALA A 122 4.98 -17.96 7.40
CA ALA A 122 5.68 -16.86 8.06
C ALA A 122 6.18 -15.84 7.02
N ILE A 123 6.26 -14.58 7.44
CA ILE A 123 6.90 -13.46 6.69
C ILE A 123 7.83 -12.76 7.66
N ASN A 124 9.14 -12.67 7.33
CA ASN A 124 10.19 -12.15 8.20
C ASN A 124 10.11 -12.73 9.63
N GLU A 125 9.93 -14.06 9.73
CA GLU A 125 9.82 -14.82 10.98
C GLU A 125 8.56 -14.51 11.82
N MET A 126 7.62 -13.73 11.28
CA MET A 126 6.36 -13.37 11.93
C MET A 126 5.19 -14.12 11.30
N ASN A 127 4.14 -14.35 12.10
CA ASN A 127 2.86 -14.80 11.56
C ASN A 127 2.37 -13.83 10.47
N PRO A 128 1.88 -14.29 9.29
CA PRO A 128 1.52 -13.44 8.17
C PRO A 128 0.43 -12.39 8.51
N PHE A 129 -0.47 -12.69 9.44
CA PHE A 129 -1.51 -11.75 9.88
C PHE A 129 -0.93 -10.65 10.77
N ILE A 130 -0.02 -11.01 11.68
CA ILE A 130 0.69 -10.03 12.53
C ILE A 130 1.54 -9.12 11.63
N TYR A 131 2.28 -9.70 10.68
CA TYR A 131 3.04 -8.92 9.71
C TYR A 131 2.14 -7.98 8.90
N ALA A 132 1.01 -8.47 8.41
CA ALA A 132 0.05 -7.68 7.64
C ALA A 132 -0.48 -6.49 8.45
N GLU A 133 -0.89 -6.69 9.70
CA GLU A 133 -1.40 -5.61 10.54
C GLU A 133 -0.34 -4.58 10.91
N GLN A 134 0.92 -4.98 11.11
CA GLN A 134 1.99 -4.06 11.48
C GLN A 134 2.58 -3.29 10.30
N TYR A 135 2.76 -3.94 9.16
CA TYR A 135 3.56 -3.40 8.05
C TYR A 135 2.79 -3.11 6.77
N VAL A 136 1.55 -3.58 6.63
CA VAL A 136 0.76 -3.40 5.41
C VAL A 136 -0.52 -2.61 5.68
N ALA A 137 -1.31 -3.04 6.65
CA ALA A 137 -2.60 -2.46 6.97
C ALA A 137 -2.58 -0.95 7.27
N PRO A 138 -1.53 -0.39 7.91
CA PRO A 138 -1.46 1.05 8.17
C PRO A 138 -1.40 1.94 6.91
N TYR A 139 -1.16 1.34 5.74
CA TYR A 139 -1.05 2.06 4.45
C TYR A 139 -2.19 1.72 3.48
N VAL A 140 -3.20 0.98 3.95
CA VAL A 140 -4.31 0.53 3.11
C VAL A 140 -5.50 1.48 3.25
N TYR A 141 -6.00 1.94 2.12
CA TYR A 141 -7.18 2.79 1.98
C TYR A 141 -8.35 1.93 1.50
N ALA A 142 -9.30 1.65 2.37
CA ALA A 142 -10.40 0.77 2.04
C ALA A 142 -11.68 1.19 2.77
N SER A 143 -12.79 1.25 2.05
CA SER A 143 -14.10 1.61 2.61
C SER A 143 -14.89 0.38 3.11
N THR A 144 -14.39 -0.83 2.86
CA THR A 144 -15.05 -2.06 3.30
C THR A 144 -14.03 -3.08 3.84
N PRO A 145 -14.43 -3.95 4.78
CA PRO A 145 -13.55 -5.03 5.26
C PRO A 145 -13.05 -5.96 4.15
N HIS A 146 -13.90 -6.24 3.16
CA HIS A 146 -13.54 -7.09 2.02
C HIS A 146 -12.46 -6.44 1.15
N ASP A 147 -12.63 -5.16 0.80
CA ASP A 147 -11.63 -4.43 0.02
C ASP A 147 -10.31 -4.30 0.81
N ARG A 148 -10.39 -3.99 2.11
CA ARG A 148 -9.20 -3.96 3.00
C ARG A 148 -8.44 -5.28 2.97
N GLN A 149 -9.15 -6.41 3.11
CA GLN A 149 -8.56 -7.73 3.05
C GLN A 149 -7.91 -8.00 1.69
N LEU A 150 -8.58 -7.65 0.59
CA LEU A 150 -8.07 -7.80 -0.76
C LEU A 150 -6.78 -7.00 -0.98
N GLN A 151 -6.78 -5.72 -0.58
CA GLN A 151 -5.62 -4.85 -0.70
C GLN A 151 -4.44 -5.35 0.15
N ILE A 152 -4.68 -5.79 1.38
CA ILE A 152 -3.63 -6.33 2.26
C ILE A 152 -3.04 -7.61 1.66
N PHE A 153 -3.85 -8.65 1.48
CA PHE A 153 -3.34 -10.00 1.23
C PHE A 153 -3.11 -10.32 -0.25
N SER A 154 -3.71 -9.58 -1.18
CA SER A 154 -3.56 -9.84 -2.61
C SER A 154 -2.72 -8.83 -3.36
N GLN A 155 -2.64 -7.59 -2.87
CA GLN A 155 -1.95 -6.52 -3.59
C GLN A 155 -0.67 -6.07 -2.92
N ASN A 156 -0.64 -5.97 -1.58
CA ASN A 156 0.42 -5.27 -0.87
C ASN A 156 1.23 -6.14 0.11
N LEU A 157 0.82 -7.38 0.38
CA LEU A 157 1.40 -8.20 1.47
C LEU A 157 2.93 -8.28 1.43
N LEU A 158 3.50 -8.46 0.26
CA LEU A 158 4.95 -8.59 0.07
C LEU A 158 5.60 -7.33 -0.51
N SER A 159 4.85 -6.23 -0.65
CA SER A 159 5.36 -4.94 -1.09
C SER A 159 6.11 -4.22 0.03
N GLY A 160 6.93 -3.22 -0.32
CA GLY A 160 7.69 -2.44 0.67
C GLY A 160 8.93 -1.80 0.08
N ARG A 161 9.97 -1.58 0.89
CA ARG A 161 11.22 -0.98 0.42
C ARG A 161 11.95 -1.89 -0.56
N VAL A 162 12.41 -1.34 -1.68
CA VAL A 162 13.14 -2.07 -2.75
C VAL A 162 14.42 -2.71 -2.23
N ALA A 163 15.17 -2.01 -1.36
CA ALA A 163 16.49 -2.47 -0.89
C ALA A 163 16.44 -3.69 0.04
N GLU A 164 15.26 -4.06 0.53
CA GLU A 164 15.12 -5.10 1.56
C GLU A 164 14.35 -6.30 0.99
N PRO A 165 14.98 -7.49 0.91
CA PRO A 165 14.24 -8.70 0.56
C PRO A 165 13.25 -9.06 1.66
N VAL A 166 12.09 -9.55 1.28
CA VAL A 166 11.14 -10.15 2.23
C VAL A 166 11.39 -11.66 2.28
N ARG A 167 11.60 -12.18 3.49
CA ARG A 167 11.77 -13.62 3.74
C ARG A 167 10.43 -14.25 4.02
N ILE A 168 10.10 -15.32 3.30
CA ILE A 168 8.86 -16.06 3.51
C ILE A 168 9.16 -17.52 3.82
N GLU A 169 8.35 -18.12 4.69
CA GLU A 169 8.30 -19.57 4.89
C GLU A 169 7.02 -20.09 4.22
N VAL A 170 7.21 -21.06 3.36
CA VAL A 170 6.14 -21.61 2.54
C VAL A 170 5.97 -23.09 2.87
N LYS A 171 4.75 -23.47 3.24
CA LYS A 171 4.38 -24.86 3.51
C LYS A 171 3.76 -25.48 2.26
N ASP A 172 4.29 -26.63 1.84
CA ASP A 172 3.79 -27.42 0.72
C ASP A 172 2.60 -28.31 1.11
N PHE A 173 2.15 -29.13 0.15
CA PHE A 173 1.01 -30.03 0.33
C PHE A 173 1.32 -31.23 1.25
N ASP A 174 2.59 -31.56 1.45
CA ASP A 174 3.06 -32.65 2.33
C ASP A 174 3.41 -32.12 3.73
N GLY A 175 3.21 -30.82 3.96
CA GLY A 175 3.48 -30.15 5.25
C GLY A 175 4.94 -29.72 5.43
N LYS A 176 5.81 -29.91 4.45
CA LYS A 176 7.19 -29.45 4.49
C LYS A 176 7.24 -27.94 4.35
N VAL A 177 8.07 -27.31 5.16
CA VAL A 177 8.28 -25.84 5.14
C VAL A 177 9.64 -25.53 4.51
N GLU A 178 9.63 -24.64 3.53
CA GLU A 178 10.83 -24.13 2.87
C GLU A 178 10.91 -22.61 2.97
N ARG A 179 12.15 -22.07 2.99
CA ARG A 179 12.43 -20.63 3.09
C ARG A 179 12.81 -20.04 1.75
N TYR A 180 12.20 -18.89 1.43
CA TYR A 180 12.48 -18.12 0.23
C TYR A 180 12.76 -16.66 0.58
N SER A 181 13.66 -16.03 -0.18
CA SER A 181 13.86 -14.59 -0.17
C SER A 181 13.30 -14.01 -1.45
N ILE A 182 12.33 -13.11 -1.30
CA ILE A 182 11.68 -12.43 -2.41
C ILE A 182 12.27 -11.04 -2.51
N TYR A 183 12.91 -10.72 -3.62
CA TYR A 183 13.48 -9.41 -3.92
C TYR A 183 12.41 -8.55 -4.58
N ARG A 184 12.07 -7.43 -3.95
CA ARG A 184 11.07 -6.51 -4.48
C ARG A 184 11.62 -5.78 -5.69
N GLU A 185 10.87 -5.79 -6.79
CA GLU A 185 11.21 -5.01 -7.97
C GLU A 185 10.65 -3.59 -7.84
N PRO A 186 11.41 -2.55 -8.26
CA PRO A 186 10.89 -1.20 -8.31
C PRO A 186 9.58 -1.15 -9.10
N TRP A 187 8.59 -0.47 -8.55
CA TRP A 187 7.36 -0.16 -9.27
C TRP A 187 7.58 1.13 -10.06
N ILE A 188 8.03 0.99 -11.30
CA ILE A 188 8.27 2.15 -12.16
C ILE A 188 6.93 2.68 -12.67
N MET A 189 6.63 3.93 -12.32
CA MET A 189 5.53 4.70 -12.86
C MET A 189 6.09 5.81 -13.74
N GLU A 190 5.53 5.97 -14.93
CA GLU A 190 5.80 7.13 -15.76
C GLU A 190 4.93 8.30 -15.29
N GLU A 191 5.48 9.51 -15.26
CA GLU A 191 4.73 10.71 -14.83
C GLU A 191 3.48 10.96 -15.70
N GLU A 192 3.54 10.61 -16.97
CA GLU A 192 2.41 10.69 -17.90
C GLU A 192 1.19 9.85 -17.49
N MET A 193 1.39 8.78 -16.72
CA MET A 193 0.28 7.98 -16.18
C MET A 193 -0.55 8.71 -15.13
N LEU A 194 0.03 9.70 -14.43
CA LEU A 194 -0.65 10.48 -13.38
C LEU A 194 -1.34 11.73 -13.94
N THR A 195 -0.81 12.26 -15.03
CA THR A 195 -1.36 13.43 -15.73
C THR A 195 -2.22 12.98 -16.90
N GLY A 196 -3.18 12.10 -16.73
CA GLY A 196 -4.00 11.60 -17.83
C GLY A 196 -4.22 12.64 -18.91
N LYS A 197 -4.14 12.26 -20.18
CA LYS A 197 -4.43 13.18 -21.30
C LYS A 197 -5.71 13.94 -20.99
N PRO A 198 -5.76 15.26 -21.16
CA PRO A 198 -6.99 16.00 -20.94
C PRO A 198 -8.10 15.34 -21.76
N LEU A 199 -9.27 15.26 -21.16
CA LEU A 199 -10.45 14.64 -21.77
C LEU A 199 -10.72 15.38 -23.08
N GLU A 200 -10.48 14.74 -24.22
CA GLU A 200 -10.82 15.30 -25.51
C GLU A 200 -12.32 15.07 -25.76
N PHE A 201 -13.06 16.15 -25.82
CA PHE A 201 -14.47 16.12 -26.12
C PHE A 201 -14.68 16.69 -27.53
N ARG A 202 -15.37 15.95 -28.39
CA ARG A 202 -15.85 16.48 -29.65
C ARG A 202 -17.33 16.12 -29.88
N VAL A 203 -18.05 17.04 -30.44
CA VAL A 203 -19.43 16.78 -30.88
C VAL A 203 -19.37 16.02 -32.20
N VAL A 204 -19.86 14.79 -32.21
CA VAL A 204 -19.82 13.92 -33.41
C VAL A 204 -21.05 14.14 -34.30
N ALA A 205 -22.20 14.47 -33.66
CA ALA A 205 -23.42 14.85 -34.31
C ALA A 205 -24.23 15.78 -33.40
N LYS A 206 -25.29 16.42 -33.93
CA LYS A 206 -26.14 17.32 -33.16
C LYS A 206 -26.68 16.53 -31.92
N ASN A 207 -26.34 16.99 -30.72
CA ASN A 207 -26.71 16.38 -29.44
C ASN A 207 -26.03 15.04 -29.09
N THR A 208 -24.91 14.67 -29.76
CA THR A 208 -24.16 13.47 -29.46
C THR A 208 -22.69 13.84 -29.27
N GLY A 209 -22.13 13.62 -28.10
CA GLY A 209 -20.71 13.78 -27.77
C GLY A 209 -19.98 12.43 -27.71
N TYR A 210 -18.67 12.48 -27.96
CA TYR A 210 -17.76 11.34 -27.81
C TYR A 210 -16.51 11.78 -27.06
#